data_4049555a5b9fe3e37179c2b32f03ce95
#
_entry.id   4049555a5b9fe3e37179c2b32f03ce95
#
_cell.length_a   1.000
_cell.length_b   1.000
_cell.length_c   1.000
_cell.angle_alpha   90.00
_cell.angle_beta   90.00
_cell.angle_gamma   90.00
#
_symmetry.space_group_name_H-M   'P 1'
#
loop_
_entity.id
_entity.type
_entity.pdbx_description
1 polymer ?
#
loop_
_entity_poly.entity_id
_entity_poly.type
_entity_poly.pdbx_seq_one_letter_code
_entity_poly.pdbx_strand_id
1 'polypeptide(L)'
;MSFFFLHFSTEFAIIVILEEILMTRILSIDPSSNRIDTSTTGVVLLDNTKLINYWVVPYGVDNFSDWWRTIGVTLDYDIAIVEKFIVRQGNSARDNSVVQTVEAIKKLVPNIVEQANMGYGTDVPDSVLRACGLWKFDKSHHQDVRAAVRLALFYAMRNDMQEIVNEIGDRVYEYLSHCCQL
;
A
#
# COMPACT_ATOMS: atom_id res chain seq x y z
N MET A 1 34.08 33.52 20.30
CA MET A 1 33.87 32.83 18.99
C MET A 1 33.24 31.46 19.25
N SER A 2 32.01 31.36 19.81
CA SER A 2 31.41 30.07 20.21
C SER A 2 29.88 30.04 20.24
N PHE A 3 29.19 30.97 19.58
CA PHE A 3 27.71 31.00 19.58
C PHE A 3 27.06 30.59 18.26
N PHE A 4 27.82 30.35 17.20
CA PHE A 4 27.27 30.06 15.86
C PHE A 4 27.00 28.58 15.60
N PHE A 5 27.55 27.65 16.35
CA PHE A 5 27.44 26.21 16.09
C PHE A 5 26.22 25.55 16.72
N LEU A 6 25.59 26.13 17.72
CA LEU A 6 24.43 25.56 18.43
C LEU A 6 23.07 25.85 17.71
N HIS A 7 23.03 26.90 16.92
CA HIS A 7 21.77 27.27 16.23
C HIS A 7 21.45 26.37 15.01
N PHE A 8 22.47 25.92 14.31
CA PHE A 8 22.30 25.03 13.13
C PHE A 8 21.82 23.63 13.51
N SER A 9 22.15 23.13 14.69
CA SER A 9 21.78 21.77 15.11
C SER A 9 20.33 21.66 15.58
N THR A 10 19.78 22.73 16.13
CA THR A 10 18.37 22.74 16.59
C THR A 10 17.37 22.91 15.48
N GLU A 11 17.65 23.74 14.48
CA GLU A 11 16.78 23.87 13.29
C GLU A 11 16.76 22.59 12.45
N PHE A 12 17.91 21.94 12.27
CA PHE A 12 17.99 20.67 11.55
C PHE A 12 17.25 19.55 12.29
N ALA A 13 17.36 19.49 13.62
CA ALA A 13 16.63 18.53 14.45
C ALA A 13 15.11 18.78 14.42
N ILE A 14 14.66 20.02 14.41
CA ILE A 14 13.25 20.40 14.30
C ILE A 14 12.70 20.03 12.92
N ILE A 15 13.44 20.25 11.82
CA ILE A 15 13.04 19.88 10.47
C ILE A 15 12.92 18.36 10.36
N VAL A 16 13.89 17.59 10.85
CA VAL A 16 13.84 16.13 10.84
C VAL A 16 12.67 15.58 11.66
N ILE A 17 12.39 16.18 12.83
CA ILE A 17 11.25 15.79 13.68
C ILE A 17 9.92 16.15 12.99
N LEU A 18 9.84 17.28 12.29
CA LEU A 18 8.64 17.69 11.54
C LEU A 18 8.41 16.79 10.32
N GLU A 19 9.47 16.33 9.64
CA GLU A 19 9.36 15.36 8.54
C GLU A 19 8.90 13.99 9.04
N GLU A 20 9.36 13.51 10.18
CA GLU A 20 8.87 12.26 10.80
C GLU A 20 7.40 12.34 11.25
N ILE A 21 6.92 13.53 11.64
CA ILE A 21 5.52 13.75 12.08
C ILE A 21 4.54 13.75 10.88
N LEU A 22 5.01 14.00 9.66
CA LEU A 22 4.19 14.13 8.45
C LEU A 22 4.10 12.83 7.62
N MET A 23 4.88 11.80 7.97
CA MET A 23 4.88 10.55 7.21
C MET A 23 3.78 9.60 7.69
N THR A 24 2.95 9.15 6.77
CA THR A 24 1.90 8.18 7.06
C THR A 24 2.26 6.81 6.50
N ARG A 25 2.36 5.82 7.38
CA ARG A 25 2.62 4.43 7.00
C ARG A 25 1.33 3.69 6.72
N ILE A 26 1.19 3.21 5.49
CA ILE A 26 0.02 2.48 5.04
C ILE A 26 0.40 1.02 4.80
N LEU A 27 -0.24 0.11 5.54
CA LEU A 27 -0.24 -1.31 5.26
C LEU A 27 -1.43 -1.63 4.36
N SER A 28 -1.20 -2.04 3.11
CA SER A 28 -2.27 -2.36 2.17
C SER A 28 -2.22 -3.82 1.73
N ILE A 29 -3.39 -4.44 1.65
CA ILE A 29 -3.55 -5.89 1.45
C ILE A 29 -4.54 -6.14 0.32
N ASP A 30 -4.07 -6.84 -0.73
CA ASP A 30 -4.88 -7.40 -1.81
C ASP A 30 -5.10 -8.90 -1.53
N PRO A 31 -6.31 -9.33 -1.12
CA PRO A 31 -6.53 -10.67 -0.58
C PRO A 31 -6.65 -11.73 -1.67
N SER A 32 -6.03 -12.88 -1.43
CA SER A 32 -6.11 -14.07 -2.28
C SER A 32 -7.44 -14.82 -2.17
N SER A 33 -7.68 -15.71 -3.14
CA SER A 33 -8.62 -16.81 -3.01
C SER A 33 -8.28 -17.69 -1.80
N ASN A 34 -9.29 -18.29 -1.16
CA ASN A 34 -9.10 -19.34 -0.14
C ASN A 34 -9.21 -20.75 -0.75
N ARG A 35 -9.31 -20.90 -2.07
CA ARG A 35 -9.52 -22.15 -2.79
C ARG A 35 -8.53 -22.39 -3.92
N ILE A 36 -8.06 -21.32 -4.55
CA ILE A 36 -7.17 -21.38 -5.72
C ILE A 36 -5.74 -21.30 -5.23
N ASP A 37 -5.03 -22.41 -5.30
CA ASP A 37 -3.66 -22.57 -4.78
C ASP A 37 -2.59 -21.74 -5.51
N THR A 38 -2.89 -21.29 -6.72
CA THR A 38 -2.03 -20.38 -7.50
C THR A 38 -2.27 -18.91 -7.19
N SER A 39 -3.32 -18.58 -6.41
CA SER A 39 -3.61 -17.22 -5.98
C SER A 39 -2.67 -16.79 -4.85
N THR A 40 -2.35 -15.52 -4.76
CA THR A 40 -1.52 -14.99 -3.68
C THR A 40 -2.14 -13.73 -3.08
N THR A 41 -1.85 -13.48 -1.79
CA THR A 41 -2.17 -12.20 -1.14
C THR A 41 -0.99 -11.26 -1.32
N GLY A 42 -1.21 -10.15 -1.99
CA GLY A 42 -0.24 -9.06 -2.08
C GLY A 42 -0.32 -8.19 -0.83
N VAL A 43 0.82 -7.96 -0.19
CA VAL A 43 0.92 -7.05 0.96
C VAL A 43 2.02 -6.04 0.71
N VAL A 44 1.74 -4.76 0.97
CA VAL A 44 2.73 -3.69 0.88
C VAL A 44 2.70 -2.82 2.13
N LEU A 45 3.86 -2.37 2.55
CA LEU A 45 4.02 -1.31 3.54
C LEU A 45 4.65 -0.11 2.85
N LEU A 46 3.90 0.98 2.80
CA LEU A 46 4.35 2.26 2.23
C LEU A 46 4.57 3.27 3.35
N ASP A 47 5.53 4.15 3.14
CA ASP A 47 5.71 5.38 3.87
C ASP A 47 5.42 6.53 2.89
N ASN A 48 4.25 7.11 2.98
CA ASN A 48 3.64 7.92 1.93
C ASN A 48 3.62 7.20 0.57
N THR A 49 4.43 7.63 -0.41
CA THR A 49 4.58 6.95 -1.71
C THR A 49 5.83 6.06 -1.78
N LYS A 50 6.64 5.99 -0.71
CA LYS A 50 7.87 5.22 -0.69
C LYS A 50 7.60 3.78 -0.24
N LEU A 51 8.07 2.80 -1.02
CA LEU A 51 8.00 1.40 -0.62
C LEU A 51 9.00 1.12 0.51
N ILE A 52 8.48 0.70 1.67
CA ILE A 52 9.29 0.19 2.79
C ILE A 52 9.56 -1.30 2.59
N ASN A 53 8.48 -2.08 2.36
CA ASN A 53 8.60 -3.51 2.11
C ASN A 53 7.35 -4.04 1.41
N TYR A 54 7.43 -5.27 0.86
CA TYR A 54 6.31 -5.99 0.31
C TYR A 54 6.43 -7.50 0.54
N TRP A 55 5.30 -8.19 0.53
CA TRP A 55 5.23 -9.63 0.68
C TRP A 55 4.25 -10.22 -0.33
N VAL A 56 4.57 -11.41 -0.78
CA VAL A 56 3.68 -12.27 -1.56
C VAL A 56 3.37 -13.46 -0.68
N VAL A 57 2.20 -13.45 -0.08
CA VAL A 57 1.76 -14.51 0.84
C VAL A 57 0.98 -15.55 0.03
N PRO A 58 1.26 -16.85 0.15
CA PRO A 58 0.48 -17.87 -0.51
C PRO A 58 -1.02 -17.76 -0.21
N TYR A 59 -1.83 -18.41 -1.02
CA TYR A 59 -3.28 -18.36 -0.95
C TYR A 59 -3.85 -18.75 0.42
N GLY A 60 -5.02 -18.17 0.72
CA GLY A 60 -5.92 -18.62 1.74
C GLY A 60 -5.66 -18.10 3.14
N VAL A 61 -6.60 -18.43 4.00
CA VAL A 61 -6.68 -17.96 5.39
C VAL A 61 -5.50 -18.43 6.22
N ASP A 62 -5.12 -19.70 6.09
CA ASP A 62 -4.08 -20.29 6.94
C ASP A 62 -2.71 -19.67 6.68
N ASN A 63 -2.32 -19.55 5.40
CA ASN A 63 -1.05 -18.93 5.04
C ASN A 63 -0.99 -17.45 5.44
N PHE A 64 -2.09 -16.70 5.27
CA PHE A 64 -2.14 -15.32 5.74
C PHE A 64 -2.03 -15.24 7.27
N SER A 65 -2.73 -16.11 7.98
CA SER A 65 -2.70 -16.15 9.45
C SER A 65 -1.30 -16.45 10.00
N ASP A 66 -0.59 -17.38 9.38
CA ASP A 66 0.79 -17.72 9.76
C ASP A 66 1.77 -16.59 9.43
N TRP A 67 1.64 -15.99 8.26
CA TRP A 67 2.40 -14.81 7.91
C TRP A 67 2.15 -13.65 8.88
N TRP A 68 0.87 -13.41 9.23
CA TRP A 68 0.51 -12.33 10.16
C TRP A 68 1.14 -12.55 11.54
N ARG A 69 1.04 -13.77 12.09
CA ARG A 69 1.59 -14.08 13.42
C ARG A 69 3.12 -13.96 13.48
N THR A 70 3.81 -14.19 12.38
CA THR A 70 5.27 -14.22 12.34
C THR A 70 5.89 -12.90 11.89
N ILE A 71 5.26 -12.20 10.96
CA ILE A 71 5.76 -10.97 10.35
C ILE A 71 4.81 -9.81 10.61
N GLY A 72 3.53 -9.96 10.28
CA GLY A 72 2.55 -8.88 10.29
C GLY A 72 2.45 -8.18 11.64
N VAL A 73 2.46 -8.91 12.74
CA VAL A 73 2.39 -8.36 14.12
C VAL A 73 3.57 -7.48 14.50
N THR A 74 4.68 -7.53 13.76
CA THR A 74 5.88 -6.72 14.02
C THR A 74 5.93 -5.44 13.18
N LEU A 75 4.97 -5.27 12.27
CA LEU A 75 4.95 -4.10 11.38
C LEU A 75 4.41 -2.89 12.11
N ASP A 76 5.09 -1.78 11.90
CA ASP A 76 4.68 -0.46 12.38
C ASP A 76 3.97 0.28 11.24
N TYR A 77 2.68 0.59 11.42
CA TYR A 77 1.83 1.29 10.46
C TYR A 77 0.77 2.12 11.16
N ASP A 78 0.34 3.20 10.53
CA ASP A 78 -0.71 4.08 11.02
C ASP A 78 -2.10 3.60 10.57
N ILE A 79 -2.18 3.10 9.34
CA ILE A 79 -3.42 2.67 8.69
C ILE A 79 -3.21 1.31 8.02
N ALA A 80 -4.13 0.38 8.25
CA ALA A 80 -4.21 -0.85 7.49
C ALA A 80 -5.43 -0.82 6.56
N ILE A 81 -5.26 -1.29 5.32
CA ILE A 81 -6.30 -1.28 4.30
C ILE A 81 -6.39 -2.67 3.68
N VAL A 82 -7.61 -3.17 3.49
CA VAL A 82 -7.87 -4.39 2.71
C VAL A 82 -8.88 -4.09 1.60
N GLU A 83 -8.69 -4.75 0.45
CA GLU A 83 -9.68 -4.65 -0.62
C GLU A 83 -11.03 -5.20 -0.17
N LYS A 84 -12.07 -4.37 -0.34
CA LYS A 84 -13.45 -4.78 -0.10
C LYS A 84 -13.94 -5.70 -1.20
N PHE A 85 -14.13 -6.97 -0.88
CA PHE A 85 -14.69 -7.92 -1.81
C PHE A 85 -16.22 -7.86 -1.83
N ILE A 86 -16.81 -7.60 -3.01
CA ILE A 86 -18.26 -7.54 -3.20
C ILE A 86 -18.73 -8.85 -3.83
N VAL A 87 -19.48 -9.64 -3.07
CA VAL A 87 -20.14 -10.85 -3.59
C VAL A 87 -21.23 -10.45 -4.58
N ARG A 88 -21.08 -10.85 -5.84
CA ARG A 88 -22.13 -10.67 -6.86
C ARG A 88 -22.94 -11.96 -6.96
N GLN A 89 -24.22 -11.86 -6.67
CA GLN A 89 -25.16 -12.98 -6.85
C GLN A 89 -25.30 -13.29 -8.36
N GLY A 90 -25.40 -14.58 -8.69
CA GLY A 90 -25.72 -15.03 -10.05
C GLY A 90 -24.56 -15.33 -10.99
N ASN A 91 -23.31 -15.13 -10.57
CA ASN A 91 -22.15 -15.55 -11.37
C ASN A 91 -21.45 -16.76 -10.72
N SER A 92 -21.86 -17.96 -11.11
CA SER A 92 -21.32 -19.23 -10.59
C SER A 92 -19.85 -19.47 -10.92
N ALA A 93 -19.27 -18.71 -11.86
CA ALA A 93 -17.86 -18.83 -12.25
C ALA A 93 -16.91 -18.03 -11.36
N ARG A 94 -17.44 -17.10 -10.54
CA ARG A 94 -16.60 -16.24 -9.68
C ARG A 94 -16.24 -16.96 -8.38
N ASP A 95 -14.97 -16.90 -8.03
CA ASP A 95 -14.52 -17.42 -6.75
C ASP A 95 -14.91 -16.48 -5.62
N ASN A 96 -15.89 -16.85 -4.82
CA ASN A 96 -16.33 -16.10 -3.65
C ASN A 96 -15.53 -16.46 -2.38
N SER A 97 -14.58 -17.40 -2.47
CA SER A 97 -13.79 -17.81 -1.29
C SER A 97 -12.84 -16.71 -0.80
N VAL A 98 -12.55 -15.70 -1.61
CA VAL A 98 -11.83 -14.49 -1.21
C VAL A 98 -12.46 -13.82 0.01
N VAL A 99 -13.80 -13.87 0.18
CA VAL A 99 -14.50 -13.34 1.36
C VAL A 99 -13.95 -13.94 2.65
N GLN A 100 -13.61 -15.25 2.65
CA GLN A 100 -13.08 -15.91 3.83
C GLN A 100 -11.71 -15.34 4.22
N THR A 101 -10.88 -15.06 3.23
CA THR A 101 -9.56 -14.42 3.43
C THR A 101 -9.72 -13.00 3.96
N VAL A 102 -10.63 -12.20 3.35
CA VAL A 102 -10.94 -10.83 3.83
C VAL A 102 -11.40 -10.85 5.30
N GLU A 103 -12.34 -11.74 5.66
CA GLU A 103 -12.84 -11.82 7.03
C GLU A 103 -11.77 -12.28 8.03
N ALA A 104 -10.84 -13.14 7.61
CA ALA A 104 -9.71 -13.52 8.45
C ALA A 104 -8.74 -12.34 8.65
N ILE A 105 -8.44 -11.61 7.58
CA ILE A 105 -7.62 -10.38 7.62
C ILE A 105 -8.23 -9.38 8.61
N LYS A 106 -9.53 -9.11 8.50
CA LYS A 106 -10.24 -8.16 9.37
C LYS A 106 -10.22 -8.55 10.85
N LYS A 107 -10.16 -9.84 11.15
CA LYS A 107 -10.07 -10.34 12.53
C LYS A 107 -8.65 -10.27 13.10
N LEU A 108 -7.64 -10.38 12.26
CA LEU A 108 -6.24 -10.45 12.67
C LEU A 108 -5.57 -9.09 12.70
N VAL A 109 -5.86 -8.23 11.73
CA VAL A 109 -5.18 -6.93 11.54
C VAL A 109 -5.91 -5.85 12.32
N PRO A 110 -5.28 -5.21 13.30
CA PRO A 110 -5.89 -4.10 14.05
C PRO A 110 -6.19 -2.89 13.15
N ASN A 111 -7.27 -2.18 13.45
CA ASN A 111 -7.64 -0.91 12.83
C ASN A 111 -7.73 -0.94 11.28
N ILE A 112 -8.08 -2.09 10.72
CA ILE A 112 -8.14 -2.27 9.27
C ILE A 112 -9.40 -1.63 8.67
N VAL A 113 -9.23 -0.98 7.54
CA VAL A 113 -10.30 -0.34 6.76
C VAL A 113 -10.54 -1.12 5.48
N GLU A 114 -11.81 -1.37 5.14
CA GLU A 114 -12.18 -1.94 3.84
C GLU A 114 -12.29 -0.82 2.79
N GLN A 115 -11.50 -0.93 1.72
CA GLN A 115 -11.52 0.00 0.59
C GLN A 115 -12.05 -0.70 -0.66
N ALA A 116 -13.13 -0.18 -1.24
CA ALA A 116 -13.62 -0.65 -2.53
C ALA A 116 -12.63 -0.28 -3.65
N ASN A 117 -12.42 -1.21 -4.59
CA ASN A 117 -11.50 -1.01 -5.72
C ASN A 117 -12.16 -0.37 -6.96
N MET A 118 -13.44 0.02 -6.86
CA MET A 118 -14.16 0.61 -7.98
C MET A 118 -13.54 1.96 -8.39
N GLY A 119 -13.01 2.03 -9.59
CA GLY A 119 -12.34 3.21 -10.15
C GLY A 119 -10.83 3.29 -9.87
N TYR A 120 -10.27 2.43 -9.03
CA TYR A 120 -8.85 2.53 -8.64
C TYR A 120 -7.89 2.42 -9.84
N GLY A 121 -8.24 1.64 -10.88
CA GLY A 121 -7.44 1.54 -12.10
C GLY A 121 -7.48 2.80 -12.96
N THR A 122 -8.55 3.61 -12.85
CA THR A 122 -8.69 4.89 -13.54
C THR A 122 -8.00 6.01 -12.76
N ASP A 123 -8.22 6.07 -11.46
CA ASP A 123 -7.70 7.13 -10.61
C ASP A 123 -6.19 6.94 -10.31
N VAL A 124 -5.73 5.69 -10.23
CA VAL A 124 -4.32 5.30 -10.06
C VAL A 124 -3.90 4.39 -11.23
N PRO A 125 -3.71 4.91 -12.44
CA PRO A 125 -3.29 4.13 -13.60
C PRO A 125 -1.83 3.64 -13.45
N ASP A 126 -1.43 2.72 -14.33
CA ASP A 126 -0.07 2.16 -14.34
C ASP A 126 1.04 3.22 -14.45
N SER A 127 0.75 4.36 -15.10
CA SER A 127 1.68 5.48 -15.20
C SER A 127 2.01 6.10 -13.85
N VAL A 128 1.03 6.19 -12.95
CA VAL A 128 1.25 6.66 -11.56
C VAL A 128 2.15 5.69 -10.80
N LEU A 129 1.88 4.37 -10.89
CA LEU A 129 2.75 3.38 -10.26
C LEU A 129 4.19 3.43 -10.78
N ARG A 130 4.36 3.70 -12.09
CA ARG A 130 5.69 3.86 -12.70
C ARG A 130 6.39 5.13 -12.21
N ALA A 131 5.67 6.24 -12.15
CA ALA A 131 6.19 7.51 -11.66
C ALA A 131 6.64 7.42 -10.19
N CYS A 132 5.87 6.71 -9.36
CA CYS A 132 6.22 6.48 -7.96
C CYS A 132 7.29 5.38 -7.75
N GLY A 133 7.79 4.72 -8.82
CA GLY A 133 8.73 3.60 -8.68
C GLY A 133 8.11 2.31 -8.14
N LEU A 134 6.78 2.21 -8.14
CA LEU A 134 6.01 1.14 -7.53
C LEU A 134 5.45 0.14 -8.57
N TRP A 135 6.11 0.04 -9.72
CA TRP A 135 5.69 -0.84 -10.82
C TRP A 135 6.44 -2.17 -10.88
N LYS A 136 7.72 -2.18 -10.53
CA LYS A 136 8.59 -3.37 -10.62
C LYS A 136 8.95 -3.88 -9.24
N PHE A 137 8.84 -5.19 -9.06
CA PHE A 137 9.19 -5.91 -7.84
C PHE A 137 10.02 -7.14 -8.21
N ASP A 138 10.91 -7.60 -7.32
CA ASP A 138 11.88 -8.67 -7.61
C ASP A 138 11.25 -10.07 -7.63
N LYS A 139 10.10 -10.25 -6.95
CA LYS A 139 9.43 -11.55 -6.82
C LYS A 139 8.39 -11.75 -7.93
N SER A 140 8.04 -13.01 -8.18
CA SER A 140 6.87 -13.37 -8.98
C SER A 140 5.57 -12.81 -8.39
N HIS A 141 4.46 -12.91 -9.10
CA HIS A 141 3.14 -12.41 -8.65
C HIS A 141 3.09 -10.88 -8.40
N HIS A 142 3.83 -10.13 -9.23
CA HIS A 142 3.86 -8.66 -9.17
C HIS A 142 2.47 -8.02 -9.29
N GLN A 143 1.51 -8.74 -9.88
CA GLN A 143 0.16 -8.21 -10.09
C GLN A 143 -0.54 -7.95 -8.75
N ASP A 144 -0.49 -8.87 -7.81
CA ASP A 144 -1.17 -8.75 -6.51
C ASP A 144 -0.50 -7.66 -5.65
N VAL A 145 0.85 -7.58 -5.71
CA VAL A 145 1.59 -6.48 -5.05
C VAL A 145 1.22 -5.13 -5.66
N ARG A 146 1.11 -5.03 -7.01
CA ARG A 146 0.66 -3.80 -7.67
C ARG A 146 -0.78 -3.45 -7.33
N ALA A 147 -1.65 -4.43 -7.16
CA ALA A 147 -3.02 -4.21 -6.73
C ALA A 147 -3.06 -3.64 -5.31
N ALA A 148 -2.27 -4.19 -4.38
CA ALA A 148 -2.13 -3.66 -3.03
C ALA A 148 -1.58 -2.23 -3.00
N VAL A 149 -0.53 -1.92 -3.80
CA VAL A 149 -0.02 -0.54 -3.94
C VAL A 149 -1.10 0.40 -4.47
N ARG A 150 -1.77 -0.01 -5.54
CA ARG A 150 -2.83 0.81 -6.16
C ARG A 150 -3.95 1.10 -5.16
N LEU A 151 -4.33 0.12 -4.36
CA LEU A 151 -5.33 0.28 -3.31
C LEU A 151 -4.90 1.32 -2.25
N ALA A 152 -3.63 1.30 -1.83
CA ALA A 152 -3.09 2.27 -0.87
C ALA A 152 -3.14 3.70 -1.41
N LEU A 153 -2.61 3.92 -2.64
CA LEU A 153 -2.61 5.25 -3.26
C LEU A 153 -4.04 5.74 -3.54
N PHE A 154 -4.92 4.86 -3.98
CA PHE A 154 -6.33 5.17 -4.18
C PHE A 154 -7.03 5.57 -2.88
N TYR A 155 -6.76 4.86 -1.78
CA TYR A 155 -7.27 5.21 -0.46
C TYR A 155 -6.80 6.60 -0.04
N ALA A 156 -5.51 6.89 -0.20
CA ALA A 156 -4.95 8.19 0.14
C ALA A 156 -5.62 9.33 -0.63
N MET A 157 -5.85 9.15 -1.93
CA MET A 157 -6.55 10.13 -2.77
C MET A 157 -8.02 10.31 -2.37
N ARG A 158 -8.71 9.24 -2.00
CA ARG A 158 -10.14 9.29 -1.62
C ARG A 158 -10.39 9.84 -0.23
N ASN A 159 -9.38 9.86 0.62
CA ASN A 159 -9.45 10.38 1.99
C ASN A 159 -8.67 11.68 2.17
N ASP A 160 -8.34 12.37 1.06
CA ASP A 160 -7.69 13.68 1.03
C ASP A 160 -6.40 13.73 1.88
N MET A 161 -5.61 12.64 1.84
CA MET A 161 -4.30 12.57 2.52
C MET A 161 -3.31 13.43 1.75
N GLN A 162 -3.34 14.73 2.04
CA GLN A 162 -2.78 15.77 1.19
C GLN A 162 -1.28 15.62 0.91
N GLU A 163 -0.50 15.16 1.91
CA GLU A 163 0.94 14.94 1.75
C GLU A 163 1.22 13.85 0.69
N ILE A 164 0.50 12.73 0.78
CA ILE A 164 0.64 11.63 -0.20
C ILE A 164 0.17 12.07 -1.58
N VAL A 165 -0.94 12.80 -1.67
CA VAL A 165 -1.50 13.30 -2.94
C VAL A 165 -0.53 14.27 -3.61
N ASN A 166 0.07 15.18 -2.85
CA ASN A 166 1.07 16.12 -3.34
C ASN A 166 2.31 15.37 -3.85
N GLU A 167 2.83 14.43 -3.06
CA GLU A 167 4.00 13.63 -3.46
C GLU A 167 3.73 12.81 -4.73
N ILE A 168 2.53 12.23 -4.89
CA ILE A 168 2.12 11.58 -6.15
C ILE A 168 2.19 12.59 -7.31
N GLY A 169 1.65 13.79 -7.12
CA GLY A 169 1.65 14.86 -8.13
C GLY A 169 3.05 15.22 -8.57
N ASP A 170 3.96 15.44 -7.64
CA ASP A 170 5.35 15.80 -7.89
C ASP A 170 6.07 14.71 -8.67
N ARG A 171 5.95 13.45 -8.26
CA ARG A 171 6.56 12.29 -8.95
C ARG A 171 6.02 12.10 -10.36
N VAL A 172 4.72 12.29 -10.56
CA VAL A 172 4.10 12.22 -11.89
C VAL A 172 4.62 13.35 -12.78
N TYR A 173 4.72 14.55 -12.25
CA TYR A 173 5.26 15.72 -12.99
C TYR A 173 6.71 15.49 -13.42
N GLU A 174 7.57 15.03 -12.51
CA GLU A 174 8.97 14.67 -12.79
C GLU A 174 9.07 13.58 -13.86
N TYR A 175 8.30 12.50 -13.71
CA TYR A 175 8.27 11.39 -14.66
C TYR A 175 7.91 11.84 -16.09
N LEU A 176 6.87 12.68 -16.23
CA LEU A 176 6.44 13.21 -17.51
C LEU A 176 7.47 14.17 -18.11
N SER A 177 8.10 15.00 -17.30
CA SER A 177 9.15 15.94 -17.74
C SER A 177 10.34 15.21 -18.36
N HIS A 178 10.74 14.07 -17.80
CA HIS A 178 11.82 13.24 -18.36
C HIS A 178 11.39 12.52 -19.65
N CYS A 179 10.13 12.08 -19.75
CA CYS A 179 9.64 11.41 -20.96
C CYS A 179 9.50 12.36 -22.17
N CYS A 180 9.29 13.68 -21.95
CA CYS A 180 9.16 14.65 -23.02
C CYS A 180 10.53 15.17 -23.54
N GLN A 181 11.65 14.79 -22.95
CA GLN A 181 13.01 15.19 -23.37
C GLN A 181 13.68 14.14 -24.29
N LEU A 182 13.00 13.03 -24.56
CA LEU A 182 13.41 11.98 -25.50
C LEU A 182 12.63 12.07 -26.81
#